data_aa1bb8612f7cf43d1323dbeabc857349
#
_entry.id   aa1bb8612f7cf43d1323dbeabc857349
#
_cell.length_a   1.000
_cell.length_b   1.000
_cell.length_c   1.000
_cell.angle_alpha   90.00
_cell.angle_beta   90.00
_cell.angle_gamma   90.00
#
_symmetry.space_group_name_H-M   'P 1'
#
loop_
_entity.id
_entity.type
_entity.pdbx_description
1 polymer ?
#
loop_
_entity_poly.entity_id
_entity_poly.type
_entity_poly.pdbx_seq_one_letter_code
_entity_poly.pdbx_strand_id
1 'polypeptide(L)'
;MRRIGLTLLALGLTLALSAPASAYQAFKGPLGVLQNKLDATEGYVLIAPQNCKTTYLMDKDGNVVHEWVSKYDAFYAELLPNGNLARHSRLPEAGPNFGGAAGLIEEFNWDGEVVWSYQVYEEGVRVGHHTFEVMPNGNYMILVWEYKSYEDALAKGMDPDYGGRCLFKDGFRMGKNMVKGIWPDYIMEVNHDKKVVWEWHVWDHIG
;
A
#
# COMPACT_ATOMS: atom_id res chain seq x y z
N MET A 1 20.17 44.17 39.45
CA MET A 1 20.94 43.70 38.28
C MET A 1 21.18 42.19 38.26
N ARG A 2 21.47 41.47 39.37
CA ARG A 2 21.72 40.03 39.36
C ARG A 2 20.51 39.16 38.93
N ARG A 3 19.26 39.56 39.17
CA ARG A 3 18.05 38.82 38.80
C ARG A 3 17.70 38.85 37.31
N ILE A 4 18.03 39.97 36.63
CA ILE A 4 17.80 40.11 35.16
C ILE A 4 18.77 39.23 34.37
N GLY A 5 20.01 39.11 34.83
CA GLY A 5 21.01 38.24 34.19
C GLY A 5 20.67 36.76 34.24
N LEU A 6 20.08 36.28 35.38
CA LEU A 6 19.64 34.86 35.48
C LEU A 6 18.44 34.58 34.59
N THR A 7 17.52 35.51 34.43
CA THR A 7 16.32 35.35 33.59
C THR A 7 16.69 35.30 32.11
N LEU A 8 17.63 36.13 31.67
CA LEU A 8 18.14 36.12 30.30
C LEU A 8 18.94 34.85 29.99
N LEU A 9 19.70 34.33 30.96
CA LEU A 9 20.44 33.08 30.81
C LEU A 9 19.49 31.88 30.72
N ALA A 10 18.40 31.84 31.53
CA ALA A 10 17.39 30.80 31.46
C ALA A 10 16.61 30.84 30.15
N LEU A 11 16.26 32.05 29.64
CA LEU A 11 15.59 32.20 28.35
C LEU A 11 16.48 31.76 27.17
N GLY A 12 17.79 32.10 27.21
CA GLY A 12 18.76 31.64 26.23
C GLY A 12 18.96 30.11 26.21
N LEU A 13 18.94 29.50 27.39
CA LEU A 13 19.05 28.03 27.50
C LEU A 13 17.81 27.32 27.00
N THR A 14 16.61 27.86 27.25
CA THR A 14 15.36 27.29 26.73
C THR A 14 15.23 27.44 25.19
N LEU A 15 15.67 28.53 24.63
CA LEU A 15 15.74 28.73 23.18
C LEU A 15 16.79 27.82 22.50
N ALA A 16 17.90 27.52 23.16
CA ALA A 16 18.91 26.58 22.65
C ALA A 16 18.43 25.11 22.68
N LEU A 17 17.53 24.77 23.63
CA LEU A 17 16.94 23.43 23.76
C LEU A 17 15.70 23.24 22.84
N SER A 18 15.17 24.30 22.27
CA SER A 18 14.04 24.27 21.33
C SER A 18 14.47 24.28 19.85
N ALA A 19 15.74 23.99 19.55
CA ALA A 19 16.13 23.72 18.17
C ALA A 19 15.26 22.54 17.67
N PRO A 20 14.57 22.71 16.52
CA PRO A 20 13.79 21.60 15.97
C PRO A 20 14.73 20.42 15.80
N ALA A 21 14.47 19.33 16.53
CA ALA A 21 15.12 18.08 16.26
C ALA A 21 14.69 17.69 14.83
N SER A 22 15.57 17.92 13.84
CA SER A 22 15.38 17.38 12.50
C SER A 22 15.40 15.87 12.62
N ALA A 23 14.24 15.27 12.86
CA ALA A 23 14.07 13.82 12.91
C ALA A 23 14.24 13.16 11.53
N TYR A 24 14.49 13.95 10.49
CA TYR A 24 14.75 13.52 9.13
C TYR A 24 16.15 13.97 8.70
N GLN A 25 17.17 13.18 9.01
CA GLN A 25 18.35 13.20 8.19
C GLN A 25 18.05 12.40 6.93
N ALA A 26 17.96 13.09 5.79
CA ALA A 26 18.10 12.40 4.52
C ALA A 26 19.42 11.61 4.59
N PHE A 27 19.34 10.31 4.42
CA PHE A 27 20.50 9.43 4.41
C PHE A 27 21.44 9.90 3.28
N LYS A 28 22.50 10.58 3.62
CA LYS A 28 23.59 10.95 2.70
C LYS A 28 24.69 9.87 2.72
N GLY A 29 24.27 8.61 2.85
CA GLY A 29 25.20 7.49 2.79
C GLY A 29 25.36 6.97 1.35
N PRO A 30 26.30 6.07 1.13
CA PRO A 30 26.41 5.39 -0.14
C PRO A 30 25.11 4.65 -0.45
N LEU A 31 24.65 4.72 -1.71
CA LEU A 31 23.49 3.98 -2.23
C LEU A 31 23.99 2.64 -2.79
N GLY A 32 23.08 1.67 -2.84
CA GLY A 32 23.35 0.33 -3.35
C GLY A 32 23.60 -0.69 -2.25
N VAL A 33 24.32 -1.76 -2.58
CA VAL A 33 24.66 -2.83 -1.62
C VAL A 33 25.75 -2.34 -0.68
N LEU A 34 25.42 -2.14 0.59
CA LEU A 34 26.36 -1.68 1.62
C LEU A 34 27.15 -2.84 2.23
N GLN A 35 26.62 -4.04 2.17
CA GLN A 35 27.25 -5.25 2.69
C GLN A 35 26.82 -6.46 1.87
N ASN A 36 27.79 -7.18 1.31
CA ASN A 36 27.60 -8.47 0.65
C ASN A 36 28.58 -9.45 1.29
N LYS A 37 28.06 -10.47 1.96
CA LYS A 37 28.88 -11.50 2.61
C LYS A 37 29.03 -12.70 1.71
N LEU A 38 30.13 -13.47 1.88
CA LEU A 38 30.41 -14.67 1.09
C LEU A 38 29.34 -15.76 1.25
N ASP A 39 28.62 -15.76 2.38
CA ASP A 39 27.52 -16.68 2.71
C ASP A 39 26.14 -16.13 2.37
N ALA A 40 26.05 -15.00 1.67
CA ALA A 40 24.78 -14.48 1.19
C ALA A 40 24.14 -15.47 0.21
N THR A 41 22.82 -15.63 0.33
CA THR A 41 22.04 -16.49 -0.59
C THR A 41 22.20 -16.02 -2.03
N GLU A 42 22.49 -16.95 -2.92
CA GLU A 42 22.51 -16.67 -4.35
C GLU A 42 21.10 -16.42 -4.87
N GLY A 43 20.97 -15.53 -5.85
CA GLY A 43 19.69 -15.20 -6.50
C GLY A 43 19.54 -13.74 -6.78
N TYR A 44 18.28 -13.34 -6.93
CA TYR A 44 17.88 -11.97 -7.27
C TYR A 44 16.92 -11.41 -6.24
N VAL A 45 16.89 -10.08 -6.13
CA VAL A 45 15.96 -9.33 -5.29
C VAL A 45 15.00 -8.56 -6.17
N LEU A 46 13.71 -8.83 -6.02
CA LEU A 46 12.66 -8.04 -6.66
C LEU A 46 12.33 -6.84 -5.76
N ILE A 47 12.38 -5.64 -6.33
CA ILE A 47 12.13 -4.39 -5.61
C ILE A 47 11.05 -3.60 -6.34
N ALA A 48 9.91 -3.41 -5.68
CA ALA A 48 8.81 -2.57 -6.15
C ALA A 48 8.64 -1.38 -5.19
N PRO A 49 9.41 -0.28 -5.35
CA PRO A 49 9.32 0.86 -4.45
C PRO A 49 7.94 1.50 -4.55
N GLN A 50 7.32 1.77 -3.40
CA GLN A 50 6.06 2.52 -3.38
C GLN A 50 6.24 3.92 -3.98
N ASN A 51 5.22 4.42 -4.65
CA ASN A 51 5.23 5.68 -5.38
C ASN A 51 6.30 5.74 -6.50
N CYS A 52 6.66 4.57 -7.04
CA CYS A 52 7.55 4.44 -8.19
C CYS A 52 6.86 3.61 -9.27
N LYS A 53 7.01 4.03 -10.51
CA LYS A 53 6.43 3.34 -11.68
C LYS A 53 7.23 2.13 -12.12
N THR A 54 8.48 2.05 -11.70
CA THR A 54 9.41 0.99 -12.10
C THR A 54 9.54 -0.05 -10.99
N THR A 55 9.49 -1.32 -11.36
CA THR A 55 9.85 -2.47 -10.54
C THR A 55 11.17 -3.01 -11.05
N TYR A 56 12.10 -3.31 -10.15
CA TYR A 56 13.47 -3.70 -10.48
C TYR A 56 13.75 -5.13 -10.05
N LEU A 57 14.51 -5.85 -10.88
CA LEU A 57 15.16 -7.09 -10.48
C LEU A 57 16.66 -6.80 -10.36
N MET A 58 17.23 -7.09 -9.20
CA MET A 58 18.64 -6.79 -8.89
C MET A 58 19.38 -8.07 -8.54
N ASP A 59 20.63 -8.15 -8.94
CA ASP A 59 21.54 -9.20 -8.47
C ASP A 59 22.06 -8.92 -7.05
N LYS A 60 22.79 -9.89 -6.49
CA LYS A 60 23.37 -9.76 -5.14
C LYS A 60 24.44 -8.66 -5.02
N ASP A 61 25.00 -8.20 -6.12
CA ASP A 61 26.00 -7.13 -6.17
C ASP A 61 25.37 -5.74 -6.29
N GLY A 62 24.04 -5.70 -6.44
CA GLY A 62 23.25 -4.47 -6.52
C GLY A 62 23.10 -3.92 -7.93
N ASN A 63 23.45 -4.71 -8.95
CA ASN A 63 23.22 -4.31 -10.34
C ASN A 63 21.77 -4.59 -10.70
N VAL A 64 21.11 -3.63 -11.35
CA VAL A 64 19.80 -3.84 -11.97
C VAL A 64 19.99 -4.73 -13.19
N VAL A 65 19.41 -5.92 -13.16
CA VAL A 65 19.48 -6.88 -14.25
C VAL A 65 18.25 -6.86 -15.14
N HIS A 66 17.13 -6.37 -14.61
CA HIS A 66 15.91 -6.15 -15.37
C HIS A 66 15.00 -5.11 -14.71
N GLU A 67 14.13 -4.47 -15.50
CA GLU A 67 13.15 -3.51 -15.01
C GLU A 67 11.83 -3.58 -15.81
N TRP A 68 10.72 -3.35 -15.10
CA TRP A 68 9.39 -3.21 -15.70
C TRP A 68 8.83 -1.85 -15.36
N VAL A 69 8.35 -1.12 -16.36
CA VAL A 69 7.80 0.22 -16.20
C VAL A 69 6.29 0.18 -16.43
N SER A 70 5.50 0.58 -15.42
CA SER A 70 4.06 0.75 -15.55
C SER A 70 3.70 2.22 -15.72
N LYS A 71 2.46 2.46 -16.15
CA LYS A 71 1.82 3.77 -16.13
C LYS A 71 1.53 4.22 -14.68
N TYR A 72 1.37 3.28 -13.75
CA TYR A 72 0.93 3.48 -12.38
C TYR A 72 2.04 3.20 -11.38
N ASP A 73 1.90 3.75 -10.18
CA ASP A 73 2.85 3.51 -9.09
C ASP A 73 2.68 2.10 -8.52
N ALA A 74 3.81 1.47 -8.15
CA ALA A 74 3.81 0.15 -7.52
C ALA A 74 3.24 0.21 -6.09
N PHE A 75 2.55 -0.86 -5.71
CA PHE A 75 2.23 -1.14 -4.31
C PHE A 75 2.86 -2.46 -3.85
N TYR A 76 2.68 -3.53 -4.61
CA TYR A 76 3.22 -4.86 -4.37
C TYR A 76 3.59 -5.52 -5.71
N ALA A 77 4.55 -6.42 -5.72
CA ALA A 77 4.91 -7.16 -6.92
C ALA A 77 5.46 -8.56 -6.59
N GLU A 78 5.27 -9.48 -7.51
CA GLU A 78 5.67 -10.87 -7.45
C GLU A 78 6.22 -11.33 -8.79
N LEU A 79 7.35 -12.03 -8.79
CA LEU A 79 7.89 -12.66 -10.00
C LEU A 79 7.29 -14.06 -10.11
N LEU A 80 6.57 -14.30 -11.19
CA LEU A 80 5.88 -15.56 -11.43
C LEU A 80 6.82 -16.65 -11.96
N PRO A 81 6.50 -17.95 -11.78
CA PRO A 81 7.32 -19.06 -12.26
C PRO A 81 7.55 -19.07 -13.78
N ASN A 82 6.66 -18.45 -14.55
CA ASN A 82 6.79 -18.29 -16.00
C ASN A 82 7.70 -17.11 -16.42
N GLY A 83 8.26 -16.37 -15.46
CA GLY A 83 9.09 -15.19 -15.69
C GLY A 83 8.33 -13.88 -15.84
N ASN A 84 6.99 -13.89 -15.81
CA ASN A 84 6.19 -12.68 -15.82
C ASN A 84 6.24 -12.01 -14.44
N LEU A 85 6.04 -10.68 -14.42
CA LEU A 85 5.85 -9.91 -13.21
C LEU A 85 4.36 -9.68 -12.97
N ALA A 86 3.83 -10.16 -11.84
CA ALA A 86 2.52 -9.73 -11.35
C ALA A 86 2.69 -8.54 -10.40
N ARG A 87 1.84 -7.52 -10.54
CA ARG A 87 1.98 -6.26 -9.81
C ARG A 87 0.64 -5.69 -9.38
N HIS A 88 0.53 -5.31 -8.10
CA HIS A 88 -0.58 -4.49 -7.61
C HIS A 88 -0.20 -3.03 -7.80
N SER A 89 -0.90 -2.37 -8.68
CA SER A 89 -0.64 -1.00 -9.11
C SER A 89 -1.68 -0.05 -8.52
N ARG A 90 -1.22 1.16 -8.14
CA ARG A 90 -2.07 2.16 -7.53
C ARG A 90 -2.74 3.02 -8.60
N LEU A 91 -4.06 2.93 -8.69
CA LEU A 91 -4.86 3.87 -9.47
C LEU A 91 -4.95 5.20 -8.71
N PRO A 92 -4.71 6.36 -9.37
CA PRO A 92 -4.76 7.66 -8.71
C PRO A 92 -6.11 7.99 -8.08
N GLU A 93 -7.19 7.46 -8.67
CA GLU A 93 -8.57 7.62 -8.19
C GLU A 93 -8.95 6.62 -7.11
N ALA A 94 -8.18 5.53 -6.92
CA ALA A 94 -8.53 4.49 -5.96
C ALA A 94 -8.48 5.04 -4.53
N GLY A 95 -9.61 5.00 -3.86
CA GLY A 95 -9.78 5.36 -2.46
C GLY A 95 -10.35 4.19 -1.68
N PRO A 96 -10.37 4.28 -0.40
CA PRO A 96 -10.11 5.44 0.48
C PRO A 96 -8.60 5.75 0.68
N ASN A 97 -8.29 7.02 0.96
CA ASN A 97 -6.92 7.51 1.11
C ASN A 97 -6.35 7.29 2.54
N PHE A 98 -6.57 6.17 3.15
CA PHE A 98 -5.99 5.84 4.46
C PHE A 98 -4.81 4.87 4.40
N GLY A 99 -4.18 4.76 3.25
CA GLY A 99 -3.05 3.87 2.98
C GLY A 99 -3.51 2.51 2.49
N GLY A 100 -2.64 1.77 1.83
CA GLY A 100 -2.92 0.41 1.39
C GLY A 100 -3.70 0.26 0.08
N ALA A 101 -4.51 1.24 -0.32
CA ALA A 101 -5.28 1.15 -1.55
C ALA A 101 -4.39 1.09 -2.80
N ALA A 102 -4.72 0.18 -3.71
CA ALA A 102 -4.03 0.00 -4.99
C ALA A 102 -5.02 -0.02 -6.17
N GLY A 103 -5.76 -1.10 -6.37
CA GLY A 103 -6.93 -1.13 -7.24
C GLY A 103 -6.75 -1.72 -8.64
N LEU A 104 -5.54 -2.00 -9.09
CA LEU A 104 -5.27 -2.63 -10.39
C LEU A 104 -4.21 -3.72 -10.25
N ILE A 105 -4.50 -4.93 -10.71
CA ILE A 105 -3.50 -5.96 -10.92
C ILE A 105 -3.04 -5.88 -12.38
N GLU A 106 -1.73 -5.89 -12.60
CA GLU A 106 -1.11 -5.95 -13.93
C GLU A 106 -0.16 -7.15 -13.97
N GLU A 107 -0.16 -7.88 -15.08
CA GLU A 107 0.85 -8.90 -15.36
C GLU A 107 1.66 -8.45 -16.59
N PHE A 108 2.97 -8.38 -16.42
CA PHE A 108 3.92 -8.00 -17.45
C PHE A 108 4.71 -9.22 -17.91
N ASN A 109 4.92 -9.36 -19.21
CA ASN A 109 5.91 -10.28 -19.71
C ASN A 109 7.34 -9.75 -19.47
N TRP A 110 8.36 -10.55 -19.86
CA TRP A 110 9.76 -10.14 -19.71
C TRP A 110 10.11 -8.92 -20.56
N ASP A 111 9.43 -8.69 -21.67
CA ASP A 111 9.66 -7.54 -22.56
C ASP A 111 9.01 -6.24 -22.04
N GLY A 112 8.33 -6.30 -20.90
CA GLY A 112 7.67 -5.15 -20.25
C GLY A 112 6.29 -4.84 -20.81
N GLU A 113 5.70 -5.74 -21.59
CA GLU A 113 4.33 -5.58 -22.10
C GLU A 113 3.32 -6.11 -21.09
N VAL A 114 2.22 -5.37 -20.89
CA VAL A 114 1.10 -5.84 -20.07
C VAL A 114 0.34 -6.91 -20.84
N VAL A 115 0.43 -8.15 -20.39
CA VAL A 115 -0.23 -9.32 -21.02
C VAL A 115 -1.57 -9.63 -20.40
N TRP A 116 -1.81 -9.22 -19.15
CA TRP A 116 -3.08 -9.34 -18.46
C TRP A 116 -3.24 -8.22 -17.45
N SER A 117 -4.47 -7.82 -17.18
CA SER A 117 -4.79 -6.86 -16.12
C SER A 117 -6.20 -7.04 -15.60
N TYR A 118 -6.41 -6.75 -14.32
CA TYR A 118 -7.73 -6.76 -13.68
C TYR A 118 -7.89 -5.55 -12.78
N GLN A 119 -8.90 -4.71 -13.08
CA GLN A 119 -9.23 -3.58 -12.23
C GLN A 119 -10.11 -4.06 -11.07
N VAL A 120 -9.56 -4.03 -9.86
CA VAL A 120 -10.26 -4.37 -8.62
C VAL A 120 -11.08 -3.18 -8.12
N TYR A 121 -10.62 -1.96 -8.41
CA TYR A 121 -11.29 -0.73 -7.98
C TYR A 121 -12.61 -0.52 -8.71
N GLU A 122 -13.65 -0.27 -7.92
CA GLU A 122 -14.97 0.16 -8.35
C GLU A 122 -15.45 1.25 -7.37
N GLU A 123 -15.67 2.47 -7.88
CA GLU A 123 -15.97 3.63 -7.04
C GLU A 123 -17.22 3.41 -6.21
N GLY A 124 -17.12 3.62 -4.90
CA GLY A 124 -18.22 3.43 -3.96
C GLY A 124 -18.57 2.00 -3.63
N VAL A 125 -17.87 1.02 -4.19
CA VAL A 125 -18.15 -0.40 -4.00
C VAL A 125 -16.97 -1.12 -3.36
N ARG A 126 -15.80 -1.06 -4.00
CA ARG A 126 -14.64 -1.86 -3.55
C ARG A 126 -13.32 -1.31 -4.06
N VAL A 127 -12.24 -1.70 -3.38
CA VAL A 127 -10.86 -1.42 -3.81
C VAL A 127 -9.92 -2.53 -3.35
N GLY A 128 -9.05 -3.01 -4.25
CA GLY A 128 -7.94 -3.89 -3.89
C GLY A 128 -6.92 -3.17 -3.02
N HIS A 129 -6.38 -3.85 -2.03
CA HIS A 129 -5.41 -3.26 -1.12
C HIS A 129 -4.29 -4.22 -0.76
N HIS A 130 -3.14 -3.67 -0.36
CA HIS A 130 -1.93 -4.35 0.10
C HIS A 130 -1.41 -5.39 -0.89
N THR A 131 -1.87 -6.63 -0.80
CA THR A 131 -1.27 -7.78 -1.49
C THR A 131 -2.29 -8.59 -2.29
N PHE A 132 -1.78 -9.49 -3.09
CA PHE A 132 -2.45 -10.61 -3.72
C PHE A 132 -1.57 -11.85 -3.62
N GLU A 133 -2.10 -12.99 -3.97
CA GLU A 133 -1.39 -14.26 -4.12
C GLU A 133 -1.78 -14.89 -5.45
N VAL A 134 -0.80 -15.35 -6.23
CA VAL A 134 -1.08 -16.12 -7.44
C VAL A 134 -1.16 -17.60 -7.07
N MET A 135 -2.35 -18.15 -7.23
CA MET A 135 -2.66 -19.52 -6.86
C MET A 135 -2.00 -20.53 -7.82
N PRO A 136 -1.78 -21.79 -7.40
CA PRO A 136 -1.22 -22.82 -8.28
C PRO A 136 -2.00 -23.08 -9.57
N ASN A 137 -3.30 -22.75 -9.59
CA ASN A 137 -4.16 -22.82 -10.77
C ASN A 137 -4.04 -21.60 -11.69
N GLY A 138 -3.19 -20.62 -11.32
CA GLY A 138 -2.99 -19.37 -12.03
C GLY A 138 -3.99 -18.28 -11.70
N ASN A 139 -4.98 -18.51 -10.86
CA ASN A 139 -5.93 -17.49 -10.43
C ASN A 139 -5.27 -16.51 -9.44
N TYR A 140 -5.81 -15.32 -9.33
CA TYR A 140 -5.37 -14.31 -8.37
C TYR A 140 -6.29 -14.29 -7.17
N MET A 141 -5.74 -14.53 -5.96
CA MET A 141 -6.44 -14.29 -4.72
C MET A 141 -6.07 -12.91 -4.21
N ILE A 142 -7.05 -12.03 -4.08
CA ILE A 142 -6.85 -10.59 -3.89
C ILE A 142 -7.50 -10.17 -2.58
N LEU A 143 -6.78 -9.38 -1.79
CA LEU A 143 -7.31 -8.74 -0.60
C LEU A 143 -8.00 -7.44 -0.99
N VAL A 144 -9.25 -7.27 -0.56
CA VAL A 144 -10.13 -6.20 -1.02
C VAL A 144 -10.88 -5.58 0.15
N TRP A 145 -11.04 -4.27 0.13
CA TRP A 145 -12.02 -3.57 0.95
C TRP A 145 -13.33 -3.39 0.20
N GLU A 146 -14.45 -3.69 0.84
CA GLU A 146 -15.78 -3.38 0.36
C GLU A 146 -16.41 -2.24 1.15
N TYR A 147 -17.16 -1.37 0.49
CA TYR A 147 -17.86 -0.29 1.18
C TYR A 147 -19.16 -0.79 1.79
N LYS A 148 -19.39 -0.43 3.06
CA LYS A 148 -20.68 -0.57 3.75
C LYS A 148 -21.07 0.79 4.32
N SER A 149 -22.33 1.16 4.18
CA SER A 149 -22.83 2.42 4.72
C SER A 149 -22.77 2.45 6.24
N TYR A 150 -22.80 3.65 6.82
CA TYR A 150 -22.88 3.81 8.27
C TYR A 150 -24.16 3.20 8.83
N GLU A 151 -25.25 3.34 8.12
CA GLU A 151 -26.56 2.78 8.45
C GLU A 151 -26.54 1.26 8.45
N ASP A 152 -25.91 0.64 7.44
CA ASP A 152 -25.73 -0.83 7.38
C ASP A 152 -24.89 -1.34 8.55
N ALA A 153 -23.81 -0.60 8.89
CA ALA A 153 -22.95 -0.94 10.01
C ALA A 153 -23.69 -0.87 11.36
N LEU A 154 -24.51 0.15 11.58
CA LEU A 154 -25.36 0.23 12.77
C LEU A 154 -26.39 -0.89 12.82
N ALA A 155 -27.03 -1.20 11.70
CA ALA A 155 -27.99 -2.30 11.61
C ALA A 155 -27.34 -3.66 11.89
N LYS A 156 -26.03 -3.80 11.61
CA LYS A 156 -25.22 -5.00 11.88
C LYS A 156 -24.72 -5.07 13.33
N GLY A 157 -25.01 -4.06 14.16
CA GLY A 157 -24.66 -4.05 15.59
C GLY A 157 -23.44 -3.21 15.96
N MET A 158 -22.97 -2.35 15.04
CA MET A 158 -21.89 -1.42 15.36
C MET A 158 -22.35 -0.44 16.45
N ASP A 159 -21.50 -0.25 17.47
CA ASP A 159 -21.73 0.77 18.52
C ASP A 159 -21.62 2.18 17.91
N PRO A 160 -22.69 2.99 17.96
CA PRO A 160 -22.68 4.35 17.42
C PRO A 160 -21.70 5.28 18.16
N ASP A 161 -21.34 4.95 19.40
CA ASP A 161 -20.39 5.73 20.21
C ASP A 161 -18.95 5.25 20.08
N TYR A 162 -18.71 4.17 19.32
CA TYR A 162 -17.37 3.69 19.06
C TYR A 162 -16.59 4.71 18.22
N GLY A 163 -15.72 5.46 18.89
CA GLY A 163 -14.88 6.53 18.29
C GLY A 163 -13.60 6.05 17.61
N GLY A 164 -13.54 4.79 17.18
CA GLY A 164 -12.36 4.21 16.52
C GLY A 164 -12.03 4.89 15.19
N ARG A 165 -10.74 4.90 14.82
CA ARG A 165 -10.26 5.49 13.54
C ARG A 165 -10.85 4.84 12.28
N CYS A 166 -11.44 3.66 12.42
CA CYS A 166 -12.10 2.93 11.34
C CYS A 166 -13.54 3.40 11.09
N LEU A 167 -14.08 4.25 11.96
CA LEU A 167 -15.40 4.82 11.82
C LEU A 167 -15.27 6.22 11.27
N PHE A 168 -15.52 6.34 10.01
CA PHE A 168 -15.61 7.64 9.36
C PHE A 168 -16.97 8.29 9.66
N LYS A 169 -17.26 8.48 10.97
CA LYS A 169 -18.48 9.16 11.46
C LYS A 169 -18.65 10.52 10.78
N ASP A 170 -17.54 11.23 10.60
CA ASP A 170 -17.52 12.52 9.92
C ASP A 170 -17.35 12.39 8.39
N GLY A 171 -17.24 11.16 7.89
CA GLY A 171 -16.99 10.86 6.51
C GLY A 171 -15.48 10.86 6.17
N PHE A 172 -15.16 10.22 5.07
CA PHE A 172 -13.82 10.27 4.46
C PHE A 172 -13.97 10.60 2.98
N ARG A 173 -12.89 11.09 2.40
CA ARG A 173 -12.89 11.46 0.99
C ARG A 173 -12.71 10.21 0.13
N MET A 174 -13.67 9.98 -0.78
CA MET A 174 -13.59 8.99 -1.84
C MET A 174 -13.73 9.71 -3.18
N GLY A 175 -12.64 9.81 -3.91
CA GLY A 175 -12.60 10.66 -5.08
C GLY A 175 -12.92 12.12 -4.73
N LYS A 176 -14.00 12.67 -5.29
CA LYS A 176 -14.49 14.04 -5.00
C LYS A 176 -15.52 14.08 -3.88
N ASN A 177 -16.03 12.95 -3.43
CA ASN A 177 -17.14 12.84 -2.50
C ASN A 177 -16.67 12.58 -1.08
N MET A 178 -17.44 13.06 -0.10
CA MET A 178 -17.35 12.66 1.31
C MET A 178 -18.37 11.56 1.56
N VAL A 179 -17.90 10.40 2.01
CA VAL A 179 -18.74 9.22 2.29
C VAL A 179 -18.62 8.82 3.74
N LYS A 180 -19.73 8.44 4.34
CA LYS A 180 -19.80 7.88 5.69
C LYS A 180 -19.98 6.38 5.58
N GLY A 181 -19.14 5.60 6.30
CA GLY A 181 -19.25 4.16 6.26
C GLY A 181 -17.99 3.49 6.78
N ILE A 182 -17.93 2.20 6.58
CA ILE A 182 -16.79 1.35 6.93
C ILE A 182 -16.33 0.58 5.69
N TRP A 183 -15.14 0.02 5.79
CA TRP A 183 -14.50 -0.74 4.71
C TRP A 183 -14.00 -2.08 5.25
N PRO A 184 -14.91 -3.04 5.54
CA PRO A 184 -14.50 -4.37 5.92
C PRO A 184 -13.70 -5.06 4.81
N ASP A 185 -12.80 -5.94 5.22
CA ASP A 185 -12.04 -6.77 4.31
C ASP A 185 -12.90 -7.87 3.71
N TYR A 186 -12.58 -8.24 2.48
CA TYR A 186 -12.96 -9.53 1.91
C TYR A 186 -11.85 -10.05 1.00
N ILE A 187 -11.91 -11.33 0.70
CA ILE A 187 -10.98 -11.99 -0.20
C ILE A 187 -11.77 -12.44 -1.43
N MET A 188 -11.21 -12.16 -2.62
CA MET A 188 -11.80 -12.63 -3.87
C MET A 188 -10.78 -13.42 -4.69
N GLU A 189 -11.23 -14.47 -5.35
CA GLU A 189 -10.46 -15.21 -6.33
C GLU A 189 -10.94 -14.85 -7.75
N VAL A 190 -10.00 -14.41 -8.59
CA VAL A 190 -10.26 -14.01 -9.97
C VAL A 190 -9.45 -14.88 -10.92
N ASN A 191 -10.11 -15.46 -11.93
CA ASN A 191 -9.45 -16.26 -12.95
C ASN A 191 -8.90 -15.38 -14.10
N HIS A 192 -8.13 -16.00 -15.02
CA HIS A 192 -7.57 -15.29 -16.18
C HIS A 192 -8.63 -14.76 -17.17
N ASP A 193 -9.86 -15.31 -17.16
CA ASP A 193 -11.01 -14.76 -17.91
C ASP A 193 -11.61 -13.52 -17.23
N LYS A 194 -10.99 -13.04 -16.14
CA LYS A 194 -11.43 -11.87 -15.35
C LYS A 194 -12.78 -12.09 -14.65
N LYS A 195 -13.10 -13.35 -14.36
CA LYS A 195 -14.31 -13.73 -13.61
C LYS A 195 -13.94 -13.96 -12.16
N VAL A 196 -14.73 -13.39 -11.26
CA VAL A 196 -14.70 -13.77 -9.85
C VAL A 196 -15.28 -15.16 -9.73
N VAL A 197 -14.50 -16.10 -9.17
CA VAL A 197 -14.87 -17.51 -9.04
C VAL A 197 -15.11 -17.92 -7.59
N TRP A 198 -14.64 -17.12 -6.63
CA TRP A 198 -14.85 -17.30 -5.22
C TRP A 198 -14.68 -16.00 -4.45
N GLU A 199 -15.47 -15.82 -3.36
CA GLU A 199 -15.38 -14.67 -2.44
C GLU A 199 -15.65 -15.13 -1.02
N TRP A 200 -15.01 -14.47 -0.05
CA TRP A 200 -15.28 -14.61 1.37
C TRP A 200 -15.26 -13.24 2.04
N HIS A 201 -16.35 -12.84 2.68
CA HIS A 201 -16.54 -11.51 3.23
C HIS A 201 -16.52 -11.54 4.75
N VAL A 202 -15.63 -10.76 5.39
CA VAL A 202 -15.65 -10.54 6.84
C VAL A 202 -17.02 -10.03 7.29
N TRP A 203 -17.65 -9.21 6.46
CA TRP A 203 -18.97 -8.65 6.71
C TRP A 203 -20.04 -9.68 7.03
N ASP A 204 -20.00 -10.85 6.44
CA ASP A 204 -20.99 -11.91 6.64
C ASP A 204 -20.81 -12.66 7.96
N HIS A 205 -19.66 -12.47 8.62
CA HIS A 205 -19.25 -13.19 9.82
C HIS A 205 -19.18 -12.33 11.08
N ILE A 206 -19.57 -11.06 11.02
CA ILE A 206 -19.64 -10.13 12.14
C ILE A 206 -21.09 -9.81 12.51
N GLY A 207 -21.37 -9.54 13.82
CA GLY A 207 -22.70 -9.21 14.34
C GLY A 207 -23.23 -10.20 15.32
#